data_e8d7d94a27b5b4442a3c9c0672cf6f96
#
_entry.id   e8d7d94a27b5b4442a3c9c0672cf6f96
#
_cell.length_a   1.000
_cell.length_b   1.000
_cell.length_c   1.000
_cell.angle_alpha   90.00
_cell.angle_beta   90.00
_cell.angle_gamma   90.00
#
_symmetry.space_group_name_H-M   'P 1'
#
loop_
_entity.id
_entity.type
_entity.pdbx_description
1 polymer ?
#
loop_
_entity_poly.entity_id
_entity_poly.type
_entity_poly.pdbx_seq_one_letter_code
_entity_poly.pdbx_strand_id
1 'polypeptide(L)'
;MPRITRSIHCVAALVAAAAVVPAFADSAYEPRAGDIVFEISGSRQAQAVRIATGATYTHNGVVLMIDGSPHVLEAGIRSVKYTTLEKWLDREDRPIVVKRLKDAQSVLTPAALGRMRAVGEEFVGRRYDRVFSWSDDEIYCTELVWKIFERALGIEIGRTAEIKDFDLSHQRVQALLRQRYGDNPPLTETVISPSAMFSADALQTVYMN
;
A
#
# COMPACT_ATOMS: atom_id res chain seq x y z
N MET A 1 -47.39 57.12 45.65
CA MET A 1 -46.45 55.99 45.83
C MET A 1 -46.26 55.32 44.48
N PRO A 2 -45.16 55.47 43.79
CA PRO A 2 -44.93 54.86 42.48
C PRO A 2 -44.31 53.47 42.67
N ARG A 3 -44.81 52.46 41.91
CA ARG A 3 -44.32 51.09 41.83
C ARG A 3 -43.15 51.06 40.88
N ILE A 4 -41.99 50.60 41.34
CA ILE A 4 -40.79 50.32 40.53
C ILE A 4 -40.88 48.92 39.97
N THR A 5 -41.04 48.81 38.66
CA THR A 5 -40.96 47.51 37.91
C THR A 5 -39.48 47.29 37.54
N ARG A 6 -38.88 46.25 38.10
CA ARG A 6 -37.55 45.77 37.74
C ARG A 6 -37.64 44.85 36.52
N SER A 7 -37.13 45.29 35.42
CA SER A 7 -36.90 44.40 34.23
C SER A 7 -35.67 43.56 34.46
N ILE A 8 -35.87 42.26 34.42
CA ILE A 8 -34.78 41.26 34.45
C ILE A 8 -34.36 41.01 33.01
N HIS A 9 -33.16 41.43 32.61
CA HIS A 9 -32.56 41.10 31.31
C HIS A 9 -31.86 39.74 31.46
N CYS A 10 -32.44 38.70 30.85
CA CYS A 10 -31.74 37.42 30.63
C CYS A 10 -30.71 37.61 29.49
N VAL A 11 -29.45 37.57 29.83
CA VAL A 11 -28.35 37.49 28.85
C VAL A 11 -28.16 36.01 28.52
N ALA A 12 -28.60 35.60 27.34
CA ALA A 12 -28.31 34.27 26.82
C ALA A 12 -26.85 34.25 26.30
N ALA A 13 -25.98 33.53 27.00
CA ALA A 13 -24.62 33.29 26.53
C ALA A 13 -24.66 32.18 25.46
N LEU A 14 -24.40 32.57 24.22
CA LEU A 14 -24.12 31.62 23.11
C LEU A 14 -22.74 31.00 23.34
N VAL A 15 -22.72 29.71 23.73
CA VAL A 15 -21.48 28.92 23.71
C VAL A 15 -21.27 28.44 22.29
N ALA A 16 -20.37 29.08 21.55
CA ALA A 16 -19.91 28.59 20.26
C ALA A 16 -19.02 27.35 20.48
N ALA A 17 -19.54 26.18 20.17
CA ALA A 17 -18.74 24.97 20.10
C ALA A 17 -17.81 25.07 18.88
N ALA A 18 -16.54 25.38 19.12
CA ALA A 18 -15.50 25.29 18.10
C ALA A 18 -15.29 23.79 17.77
N ALA A 19 -15.69 23.39 16.57
CA ALA A 19 -15.34 22.10 16.03
C ALA A 19 -13.82 22.06 15.87
N VAL A 20 -13.14 21.23 16.68
CA VAL A 20 -11.74 20.91 16.53
C VAL A 20 -11.63 20.04 15.28
N VAL A 21 -11.37 20.65 14.13
CA VAL A 21 -10.90 19.93 12.95
C VAL A 21 -9.47 19.50 13.29
N PRO A 22 -9.14 18.18 13.28
CA PRO A 22 -7.77 17.78 13.44
C PRO A 22 -6.99 18.35 12.28
N ALA A 23 -6.13 19.32 12.54
CA ALA A 23 -5.12 19.75 11.61
C ALA A 23 -4.19 18.53 11.42
N PHE A 24 -4.28 17.87 10.27
CA PHE A 24 -3.17 17.06 9.77
C PHE A 24 -2.06 18.07 9.51
N ALA A 25 -1.23 18.27 10.52
CA ALA A 25 0.01 19.01 10.35
C ALA A 25 0.75 18.36 9.19
N ASP A 26 1.21 19.17 8.27
CA ASP A 26 2.13 18.84 7.19
C ASP A 26 3.48 18.42 7.81
N SER A 27 3.47 17.26 8.49
CA SER A 27 4.68 16.65 9.03
C SER A 27 5.36 15.99 7.85
N ALA A 28 6.50 16.55 7.45
CA ALA A 28 7.37 15.95 6.46
C ALA A 28 7.48 14.44 6.76
N TYR A 29 7.22 13.61 5.75
CA TYR A 29 7.32 12.16 5.90
C TYR A 29 8.72 11.76 6.33
N GLU A 30 8.83 11.07 7.47
CA GLU A 30 10.06 10.46 7.95
C GLU A 30 10.12 8.99 7.51
N PRO A 31 10.93 8.65 6.47
CA PRO A 31 11.06 7.29 5.98
C PRO A 31 11.64 6.35 7.03
N ARG A 32 11.03 5.15 7.16
CA ARG A 32 11.57 4.07 7.99
C ARG A 32 11.62 2.79 7.19
N ALA A 33 12.65 1.98 7.45
CA ALA A 33 12.70 0.64 6.89
C ALA A 33 11.47 -0.18 7.30
N GLY A 34 10.89 -0.90 6.33
CA GLY A 34 9.63 -1.63 6.51
C GLY A 34 8.38 -0.82 6.18
N ASP A 35 8.48 0.46 5.82
CA ASP A 35 7.36 1.20 5.24
C ASP A 35 6.99 0.61 3.88
N ILE A 36 5.69 0.55 3.60
CA ILE A 36 5.16 0.10 2.32
C ILE A 36 4.62 1.31 1.58
N VAL A 37 5.19 1.59 0.41
CA VAL A 37 4.76 2.69 -0.45
C VAL A 37 3.81 2.18 -1.52
N PHE A 38 2.73 2.93 -1.78
CA PHE A 38 1.69 2.60 -2.75
C PHE A 38 1.50 3.73 -3.74
N GLU A 39 1.32 3.40 -5.03
CA GLU A 39 0.98 4.36 -6.08
C GLU A 39 -0.07 3.82 -7.06
N ILE A 40 -0.65 4.71 -7.86
CA ILE A 40 -1.53 4.34 -8.97
C ILE A 40 -0.69 4.23 -10.24
N SER A 41 -0.51 3.02 -10.77
CA SER A 41 0.11 2.82 -12.08
C SER A 41 -0.88 3.08 -13.23
N GLY A 42 -0.44 3.79 -14.26
CA GLY A 42 -1.25 4.07 -15.46
C GLY A 42 -1.29 2.92 -16.50
N SER A 43 -0.67 1.77 -16.24
CA SER A 43 -0.59 0.67 -17.20
C SER A 43 -1.95 0.01 -17.48
N ARG A 44 -2.10 -0.61 -18.67
CA ARG A 44 -3.32 -1.39 -19.00
C ARG A 44 -3.57 -2.53 -18.00
N GLN A 45 -2.51 -3.16 -17.52
CA GLN A 45 -2.57 -4.18 -16.48
C GLN A 45 -3.13 -3.60 -15.18
N ALA A 46 -2.59 -2.47 -14.72
CA ALA A 46 -3.05 -1.81 -13.51
C ALA A 46 -4.54 -1.46 -13.57
N GLN A 47 -5.03 -1.01 -14.74
CA GLN A 47 -6.46 -0.75 -14.93
C GLN A 47 -7.31 -2.01 -14.79
N ALA A 48 -6.87 -3.15 -15.36
CA ALA A 48 -7.58 -4.42 -15.22
C ALA A 48 -7.54 -4.93 -13.76
N VAL A 49 -6.39 -4.83 -13.09
CA VAL A 49 -6.26 -5.19 -11.67
C VAL A 49 -7.19 -4.33 -10.80
N ARG A 50 -7.25 -3.01 -11.03
CA ARG A 50 -8.19 -2.12 -10.31
C ARG A 50 -9.63 -2.57 -10.44
N ILE A 51 -10.05 -2.91 -11.65
CA ILE A 51 -11.42 -3.35 -11.93
C ILE A 51 -11.70 -4.68 -11.22
N ALA A 52 -10.81 -5.66 -11.37
CA ALA A 52 -11.01 -7.00 -10.81
C ALA A 52 -10.99 -7.01 -9.28
N THR A 53 -10.18 -6.16 -8.65
CA THR A 53 -9.91 -6.22 -7.20
C THR A 53 -10.53 -5.06 -6.41
N GLY A 54 -11.14 -4.07 -7.08
CA GLY A 54 -11.60 -2.84 -6.44
C GLY A 54 -10.48 -1.96 -5.86
N ALA A 55 -9.22 -2.22 -6.23
CA ALA A 55 -8.07 -1.50 -5.67
C ALA A 55 -8.03 -0.04 -6.11
N THR A 56 -7.71 0.88 -5.21
CA THR A 56 -7.34 2.26 -5.56
C THR A 56 -5.90 2.31 -6.05
N TYR A 57 -4.99 1.72 -5.29
CA TYR A 57 -3.55 1.65 -5.60
C TYR A 57 -3.23 0.33 -6.30
N THR A 58 -2.30 0.37 -7.24
CA THR A 58 -2.02 -0.78 -8.13
C THR A 58 -0.56 -1.15 -8.21
N HIS A 59 0.31 -0.39 -7.57
CA HIS A 59 1.73 -0.69 -7.46
C HIS A 59 2.22 -0.37 -6.06
N ASN A 60 3.18 -1.15 -5.58
CA ASN A 60 3.78 -0.98 -4.28
C ASN A 60 5.24 -1.45 -4.26
N GLY A 61 5.90 -1.10 -3.17
CA GLY A 61 7.23 -1.56 -2.82
C GLY A 61 7.48 -1.37 -1.32
N VAL A 62 8.55 -1.92 -0.81
CA VAL A 62 8.96 -1.79 0.59
C VAL A 62 10.20 -0.93 0.72
N VAL A 63 10.20 0.00 1.68
CA VAL A 63 11.35 0.84 2.00
C VAL A 63 12.38 0.03 2.78
N LEU A 64 13.61 0.02 2.30
CA LEU A 64 14.77 -0.54 2.97
C LEU A 64 15.89 0.49 3.02
N MET A 65 16.74 0.43 4.04
CA MET A 65 17.90 1.32 4.16
C MET A 65 19.10 0.67 3.48
N ILE A 66 19.63 1.34 2.45
CA ILE A 66 20.84 0.95 1.72
C ILE A 66 21.91 2.03 1.99
N ASP A 67 23.00 1.66 2.62
CA ASP A 67 24.08 2.57 2.98
C ASP A 67 23.59 3.84 3.71
N GLY A 68 22.63 3.66 4.63
CA GLY A 68 22.02 4.74 5.40
C GLY A 68 20.96 5.56 4.66
N SER A 69 20.70 5.28 3.37
CA SER A 69 19.72 6.02 2.56
C SER A 69 18.48 5.18 2.26
N PRO A 70 17.26 5.77 2.28
CA PRO A 70 16.04 5.03 2.00
C PRO A 70 15.89 4.71 0.52
N HIS A 71 15.67 3.44 0.23
CA HIS A 71 15.38 2.92 -1.10
C HIS A 71 14.10 2.09 -1.05
N VAL A 72 13.36 2.09 -2.15
CA VAL A 72 12.21 1.21 -2.35
C VAL A 72 12.66 -0.02 -3.13
N LEU A 73 12.50 -1.19 -2.55
CA LEU A 73 12.60 -2.45 -3.27
C LEU A 73 11.25 -2.72 -3.92
N GLU A 74 11.21 -2.76 -5.23
CA GLU A 74 10.00 -2.92 -6.03
C GLU A 74 10.17 -3.93 -7.17
N ALA A 75 9.12 -4.68 -7.49
CA ALA A 75 9.04 -5.39 -8.76
C ALA A 75 8.60 -4.39 -9.83
N GLY A 76 9.59 -3.79 -10.49
CA GLY A 76 9.38 -2.84 -11.59
C GLY A 76 8.99 -3.55 -12.90
N ILE A 77 8.71 -2.77 -13.95
CA ILE A 77 8.22 -3.27 -15.26
C ILE A 77 9.07 -4.42 -15.84
N ARG A 78 10.36 -4.42 -15.59
CA ARG A 78 11.30 -5.41 -16.13
C ARG A 78 11.72 -6.43 -15.08
N SER A 79 12.13 -5.94 -13.91
CA SER A 79 12.70 -6.78 -12.85
C SER A 79 12.57 -6.10 -11.48
N VAL A 80 12.82 -6.90 -10.44
CA VAL A 80 12.99 -6.40 -9.08
C VAL A 80 14.26 -5.57 -8.99
N LYS A 81 14.15 -4.40 -8.38
CA LYS A 81 15.25 -3.44 -8.24
C LYS A 81 15.06 -2.52 -7.05
N TYR A 82 16.13 -1.89 -6.66
CA TYR A 82 16.09 -0.73 -5.77
C TYR A 82 15.88 0.56 -6.58
N THR A 83 14.98 1.41 -6.10
CA THR A 83 14.77 2.78 -6.56
C THR A 83 14.96 3.69 -5.35
N THR A 84 15.72 4.79 -5.43
CA THR A 84 15.81 5.72 -4.29
C THR A 84 14.42 6.22 -3.95
N LEU A 85 14.12 6.37 -2.65
CA LEU A 85 12.80 6.84 -2.21
C LEU A 85 12.44 8.18 -2.82
N GLU A 86 13.41 9.11 -2.93
CA GLU A 86 13.26 10.40 -3.61
C GLU A 86 12.69 10.22 -5.03
N LYS A 87 13.36 9.42 -5.87
CA LYS A 87 12.88 9.13 -7.23
C LYS A 87 11.52 8.44 -7.26
N TRP A 88 11.19 7.69 -6.21
CA TRP A 88 9.91 7.02 -6.12
C TRP A 88 8.79 8.00 -5.77
N LEU A 89 9.04 8.94 -4.85
CA LEU A 89 8.11 9.99 -4.44
C LEU A 89 7.95 11.09 -5.50
N ASP A 90 8.98 11.32 -6.31
CA ASP A 90 9.02 12.31 -7.40
C ASP A 90 8.34 11.83 -8.70
N ARG A 91 7.60 10.73 -8.65
CA ARG A 91 6.76 10.27 -9.78
C ARG A 91 5.56 11.19 -9.90
N GLU A 92 5.72 12.26 -10.70
CA GLU A 92 4.75 13.34 -10.87
C GLU A 92 3.32 12.83 -11.14
N ASP A 93 2.33 13.58 -10.62
CA ASP A 93 0.88 13.38 -10.82
C ASP A 93 0.29 12.06 -10.30
N ARG A 94 0.95 11.36 -9.40
CA ARG A 94 0.44 10.11 -8.84
C ARG A 94 0.18 10.24 -7.34
N PRO A 95 -1.05 9.96 -6.90
CA PRO A 95 -1.31 9.84 -5.47
C PRO A 95 -0.44 8.73 -4.87
N ILE A 96 0.31 9.11 -3.84
CA ILE A 96 1.18 8.21 -3.10
C ILE A 96 0.66 8.10 -1.68
N VAL A 97 0.59 6.87 -1.18
CA VAL A 97 0.32 6.60 0.23
C VAL A 97 1.43 5.72 0.79
N VAL A 98 1.90 6.06 1.97
CA VAL A 98 2.83 5.21 2.71
C VAL A 98 2.12 4.63 3.92
N LYS A 99 2.24 3.33 4.07
CA LYS A 99 1.72 2.61 5.24
C LYS A 99 2.86 1.94 6.01
N ARG A 100 2.66 1.79 7.30
CA ARG A 100 3.61 1.21 8.26
C ARG A 100 2.88 0.23 9.15
N LEU A 101 3.56 -0.82 9.59
CA LEU A 101 3.03 -1.69 10.65
C LEU A 101 2.67 -0.85 11.88
N LYS A 102 1.52 -1.11 12.49
CA LYS A 102 1.07 -0.42 13.71
C LYS A 102 2.04 -0.66 14.88
N ASP A 103 2.61 -1.85 14.94
CA ASP A 103 3.58 -2.30 15.94
C ASP A 103 5.03 -2.29 15.43
N ALA A 104 5.32 -1.49 14.38
CA ALA A 104 6.63 -1.40 13.75
C ALA A 104 7.78 -1.25 14.75
N GLN A 105 7.58 -0.47 15.83
CA GLN A 105 8.63 -0.20 16.80
C GLN A 105 9.08 -1.46 17.56
N SER A 106 8.18 -2.39 17.82
CA SER A 106 8.49 -3.66 18.51
C SER A 106 8.91 -4.76 17.56
N VAL A 107 8.34 -4.80 16.35
CA VAL A 107 8.54 -5.86 15.35
C VAL A 107 9.78 -5.63 14.49
N LEU A 108 9.98 -4.39 14.02
CA LEU A 108 11.06 -4.07 13.07
C LEU A 108 12.38 -3.76 13.79
N THR A 109 12.88 -4.73 14.56
CA THR A 109 14.20 -4.65 15.19
C THR A 109 15.32 -4.65 14.13
N PRO A 110 16.56 -4.22 14.44
CA PRO A 110 17.67 -4.29 13.50
C PRO A 110 17.88 -5.69 12.90
N ALA A 111 17.71 -6.74 13.70
CA ALA A 111 17.80 -8.13 13.22
C ALA A 111 16.65 -8.49 12.27
N ALA A 112 15.42 -8.04 12.55
CA ALA A 112 14.26 -8.23 11.67
C ALA A 112 14.46 -7.54 10.33
N LEU A 113 14.91 -6.28 10.33
CA LEU A 113 15.21 -5.51 9.12
C LEU A 113 16.35 -6.13 8.32
N GLY A 114 17.36 -6.71 8.99
CA GLY A 114 18.41 -7.48 8.32
C GLY A 114 17.87 -8.69 7.59
N ARG A 115 16.92 -9.44 8.20
CA ARG A 115 16.25 -10.58 7.52
C ARG A 115 15.39 -10.11 6.34
N MET A 116 14.61 -9.02 6.49
CA MET A 116 13.81 -8.46 5.39
C MET A 116 14.70 -8.09 4.20
N ARG A 117 15.85 -7.47 4.46
CA ARG A 117 16.82 -7.16 3.41
C ARG A 117 17.36 -8.43 2.76
N ALA A 118 17.76 -9.42 3.54
CA ALA A 118 18.29 -10.68 3.00
C ALA A 118 17.27 -11.40 2.09
N VAL A 119 16.02 -11.52 2.53
CA VAL A 119 14.93 -12.07 1.70
C VAL A 119 14.70 -11.23 0.44
N GLY A 120 14.70 -9.90 0.57
CA GLY A 120 14.53 -9.01 -0.58
C GLY A 120 15.64 -9.17 -1.64
N GLU A 121 16.90 -9.35 -1.19
CA GLU A 121 18.06 -9.55 -2.09
C GLU A 121 17.94 -10.84 -2.94
N GLU A 122 17.28 -11.89 -2.45
CA GLU A 122 17.05 -13.13 -3.21
C GLU A 122 16.22 -12.89 -4.49
N PHE A 123 15.40 -11.83 -4.47
CA PHE A 123 14.54 -11.45 -5.60
C PHE A 123 15.16 -10.40 -6.53
N VAL A 124 16.21 -9.69 -6.13
CA VAL A 124 16.82 -8.65 -6.98
C VAL A 124 17.22 -9.21 -8.33
N GLY A 125 16.79 -8.55 -9.41
CA GLY A 125 17.00 -8.99 -10.78
C GLY A 125 15.98 -10.00 -11.32
N ARG A 126 15.13 -10.63 -10.48
CA ARG A 126 14.03 -11.49 -10.95
C ARG A 126 13.10 -10.70 -11.86
N ARG A 127 12.62 -11.35 -12.93
CA ARG A 127 11.72 -10.70 -13.89
C ARG A 127 10.35 -10.41 -13.25
N TYR A 128 9.69 -9.41 -13.80
CA TYR A 128 8.31 -9.11 -13.39
C TYR A 128 7.37 -10.21 -13.88
N ASP A 129 6.66 -10.83 -12.94
CA ASP A 129 5.63 -11.83 -13.24
C ASP A 129 4.40 -11.16 -13.88
N ARG A 130 4.12 -11.56 -15.10
CA ARG A 130 2.95 -11.09 -15.85
C ARG A 130 1.79 -12.07 -15.81
N VAL A 131 2.04 -13.27 -15.32
CA VAL A 131 1.06 -14.34 -15.24
C VAL A 131 0.58 -14.63 -13.82
N PHE A 132 1.07 -13.83 -12.85
CA PHE A 132 0.66 -13.92 -11.45
C PHE A 132 0.74 -15.34 -10.87
N SER A 133 1.79 -16.10 -11.22
CA SER A 133 2.04 -17.40 -10.62
C SER A 133 2.65 -17.21 -9.23
N TRP A 134 2.28 -18.09 -8.31
CA TRP A 134 2.83 -18.07 -6.95
C TRP A 134 4.17 -18.84 -6.92
N SER A 135 5.16 -18.31 -7.64
CA SER A 135 6.51 -18.88 -7.74
C SER A 135 7.58 -17.87 -7.33
N ASP A 136 8.85 -18.30 -7.29
CA ASP A 136 9.98 -17.40 -7.04
C ASP A 136 10.79 -17.09 -8.31
N ASP A 137 10.42 -17.67 -9.45
CA ASP A 137 11.15 -17.47 -10.71
C ASP A 137 10.93 -16.07 -11.29
N GLU A 138 9.71 -15.61 -11.25
CA GLU A 138 9.26 -14.27 -11.57
C GLU A 138 8.39 -13.77 -10.41
N ILE A 139 8.27 -12.46 -10.21
CA ILE A 139 7.53 -11.93 -9.07
C ILE A 139 6.85 -10.60 -9.41
N TYR A 140 5.62 -10.39 -8.97
CA TYR A 140 4.91 -9.11 -9.10
C TYR A 140 4.98 -8.28 -7.80
N CYS A 141 4.59 -7.02 -7.88
CA CYS A 141 4.87 -6.04 -6.82
C CYS A 141 4.32 -6.42 -5.44
N THR A 142 3.06 -6.82 -5.38
CA THR A 142 2.40 -7.12 -4.10
C THR A 142 2.91 -8.44 -3.51
N GLU A 143 3.18 -9.42 -4.36
CA GLU A 143 3.77 -10.70 -3.97
C GLU A 143 5.17 -10.52 -3.37
N LEU A 144 6.01 -9.67 -3.97
CA LEU A 144 7.34 -9.35 -3.46
C LEU A 144 7.26 -8.84 -2.02
N VAL A 145 6.43 -7.84 -1.78
CA VAL A 145 6.28 -7.25 -0.44
C VAL A 145 5.72 -8.27 0.53
N TRP A 146 4.68 -9.02 0.14
CA TRP A 146 4.07 -10.05 0.97
C TRP A 146 5.08 -11.12 1.39
N LYS A 147 5.84 -11.68 0.43
CA LYS A 147 6.87 -12.69 0.70
C LYS A 147 8.01 -12.18 1.57
N ILE A 148 8.40 -10.91 1.44
CA ILE A 148 9.42 -10.32 2.31
C ILE A 148 8.93 -10.29 3.76
N PHE A 149 7.72 -9.84 4.02
CA PHE A 149 7.17 -9.76 5.36
C PHE A 149 6.92 -11.17 5.94
N GLU A 150 6.33 -12.05 5.17
CA GLU A 150 6.03 -13.41 5.61
C GLU A 150 7.32 -14.18 5.93
N ARG A 151 8.30 -14.24 5.02
CA ARG A 151 9.52 -15.04 5.19
C ARG A 151 10.47 -14.47 6.24
N ALA A 152 10.57 -13.15 6.34
CA ALA A 152 11.46 -12.50 7.29
C ALA A 152 10.88 -12.42 8.72
N LEU A 153 9.55 -12.26 8.83
CA LEU A 153 8.89 -11.88 10.08
C LEU A 153 7.75 -12.83 10.48
N GLY A 154 7.28 -13.72 9.61
CA GLY A 154 6.08 -14.52 9.80
C GLY A 154 4.79 -13.68 9.78
N ILE A 155 4.80 -12.52 9.11
CA ILE A 155 3.68 -11.58 9.06
C ILE A 155 3.09 -11.56 7.65
N GLU A 156 1.84 -11.97 7.53
CA GLU A 156 1.07 -11.86 6.28
C GLU A 156 0.41 -10.48 6.17
N ILE A 157 0.90 -9.64 5.26
CA ILE A 157 0.31 -8.33 4.99
C ILE A 157 -0.84 -8.47 3.99
N GLY A 158 -2.03 -8.64 4.50
CA GLY A 158 -3.23 -8.91 3.72
C GLY A 158 -3.44 -10.41 3.45
N ARG A 159 -4.69 -10.76 3.16
CA ARG A 159 -5.07 -12.16 2.89
C ARG A 159 -4.86 -12.46 1.40
N THR A 160 -4.23 -13.60 1.11
CA THR A 160 -4.19 -14.18 -0.23
C THR A 160 -5.58 -14.66 -0.66
N ALA A 161 -5.81 -14.74 -1.96
CA ALA A 161 -7.04 -15.21 -2.59
C ALA A 161 -6.70 -16.04 -3.84
N GLU A 162 -7.66 -16.69 -4.44
CA GLU A 162 -7.51 -17.30 -5.75
C GLU A 162 -7.99 -16.33 -6.86
N ILE A 163 -7.48 -16.47 -8.08
CA ILE A 163 -7.87 -15.62 -9.21
C ILE A 163 -9.39 -15.62 -9.41
N LYS A 164 -10.08 -16.76 -9.22
CA LYS A 164 -11.54 -16.87 -9.35
C LYS A 164 -12.33 -16.02 -8.33
N ASP A 165 -11.72 -15.59 -7.24
CA ASP A 165 -12.38 -14.84 -6.16
C ASP A 165 -12.57 -13.35 -6.51
N PHE A 166 -12.02 -12.89 -7.64
CA PHE A 166 -12.12 -11.52 -8.12
C PHE A 166 -13.22 -11.37 -9.17
N ASP A 167 -13.62 -10.11 -9.42
CA ASP A 167 -14.56 -9.81 -10.52
C ASP A 167 -13.85 -9.93 -11.87
N LEU A 168 -14.01 -11.07 -12.50
CA LEU A 168 -13.47 -11.37 -13.83
C LEU A 168 -14.44 -11.01 -14.97
N SER A 169 -15.63 -10.49 -14.67
CA SER A 169 -16.71 -10.27 -15.68
C SER A 169 -16.42 -9.12 -16.64
N HIS A 170 -15.66 -8.13 -16.21
CA HIS A 170 -15.42 -6.93 -16.99
C HIS A 170 -14.57 -7.19 -18.25
N GLN A 171 -14.96 -6.58 -19.39
CA GLN A 171 -14.32 -6.81 -20.70
C GLN A 171 -12.80 -6.60 -20.71
N ARG A 172 -12.26 -5.60 -19.99
CA ARG A 172 -10.81 -5.36 -19.89
C ARG A 172 -10.09 -6.46 -19.12
N VAL A 173 -10.70 -6.99 -18.07
CA VAL A 173 -10.16 -8.12 -17.30
C VAL A 173 -10.14 -9.36 -18.18
N GLN A 174 -11.22 -9.67 -18.85
CA GLN A 174 -11.34 -10.76 -19.82
C GLN A 174 -10.30 -10.68 -20.94
N ALA A 175 -10.09 -9.47 -21.48
CA ALA A 175 -9.08 -9.25 -22.52
C ALA A 175 -7.66 -9.52 -22.01
N LEU A 176 -7.33 -9.09 -20.77
CA LEU A 176 -6.05 -9.35 -20.14
C LEU A 176 -5.84 -10.85 -19.88
N LEU A 177 -6.84 -11.54 -19.35
CA LEU A 177 -6.79 -12.99 -19.10
C LEU A 177 -6.54 -13.75 -20.39
N ARG A 178 -7.32 -13.48 -21.46
CA ARG A 178 -7.09 -14.12 -22.77
C ARG A 178 -5.70 -13.83 -23.34
N GLN A 179 -5.21 -12.60 -23.19
CA GLN A 179 -3.86 -12.24 -23.67
C GLN A 179 -2.76 -13.05 -22.98
N ARG A 180 -2.93 -13.42 -21.72
CA ARG A 180 -1.89 -14.05 -20.89
C ARG A 180 -1.98 -15.55 -20.84
N TYR A 181 -3.19 -16.08 -20.82
CA TYR A 181 -3.44 -17.49 -20.57
C TYR A 181 -4.21 -18.18 -21.69
N GLY A 182 -4.59 -17.44 -22.75
CA GLY A 182 -5.50 -18.00 -23.76
C GLY A 182 -6.86 -18.35 -23.16
N ASP A 183 -7.31 -19.56 -23.45
CA ASP A 183 -8.63 -20.05 -23.01
C ASP A 183 -8.62 -20.73 -21.63
N ASN A 184 -7.43 -20.89 -21.03
CA ASN A 184 -7.25 -21.67 -19.79
C ASN A 184 -6.60 -20.84 -18.66
N PRO A 185 -7.26 -19.80 -18.14
CA PRO A 185 -6.72 -19.04 -17.01
C PRO A 185 -6.62 -19.94 -15.75
N PRO A 186 -5.55 -19.80 -14.95
CA PRO A 186 -5.35 -20.61 -13.74
C PRO A 186 -6.22 -20.07 -12.59
N LEU A 187 -7.51 -20.37 -12.62
CA LEU A 187 -8.50 -19.77 -11.70
C LEU A 187 -8.27 -20.07 -10.23
N THR A 188 -7.53 -21.15 -9.91
CA THR A 188 -7.17 -21.52 -8.53
C THR A 188 -5.77 -21.09 -8.13
N GLU A 189 -5.09 -20.31 -8.97
CA GLU A 189 -3.78 -19.76 -8.62
C GLU A 189 -3.89 -18.80 -7.45
N THR A 190 -2.99 -18.97 -6.48
CA THR A 190 -2.89 -18.08 -5.32
C THR A 190 -2.34 -16.73 -5.72
N VAL A 191 -2.97 -15.65 -5.25
CA VAL A 191 -2.50 -14.28 -5.51
C VAL A 191 -2.74 -13.39 -4.29
N ILE A 192 -1.98 -12.32 -4.18
CA ILE A 192 -2.22 -11.23 -3.24
C ILE A 192 -2.52 -9.95 -4.01
N SER A 193 -3.70 -9.37 -3.78
CA SER A 193 -4.10 -8.14 -4.46
C SER A 193 -3.57 -6.89 -3.78
N PRO A 194 -3.35 -5.79 -4.53
CA PRO A 194 -2.98 -4.51 -3.92
C PRO A 194 -4.02 -4.01 -2.91
N SER A 195 -5.33 -4.26 -3.14
CA SER A 195 -6.39 -3.87 -2.21
C SER A 195 -6.32 -4.63 -0.90
N ALA A 196 -6.08 -5.94 -0.94
CA ALA A 196 -5.95 -6.76 0.26
C ALA A 196 -4.76 -6.30 1.12
N MET A 197 -3.61 -6.02 0.49
CA MET A 197 -2.44 -5.49 1.19
C MET A 197 -2.68 -4.08 1.74
N PHE A 198 -3.25 -3.18 0.94
CA PHE A 198 -3.53 -1.80 1.34
C PHE A 198 -4.48 -1.72 2.54
N SER A 199 -5.49 -2.59 2.58
CA SER A 199 -6.52 -2.63 3.62
C SER A 199 -6.17 -3.54 4.80
N ALA A 200 -4.94 -4.08 4.86
CA ALA A 200 -4.54 -4.96 5.95
C ALA A 200 -4.62 -4.23 7.30
N ASP A 201 -5.29 -4.87 8.27
CA ASP A 201 -5.51 -4.31 9.60
C ASP A 201 -4.21 -4.02 10.37
N ALA A 202 -3.14 -4.74 10.05
CA ALA A 202 -1.81 -4.54 10.64
C ALA A 202 -1.16 -3.20 10.25
N LEU A 203 -1.68 -2.52 9.21
CA LEU A 203 -1.09 -1.30 8.67
C LEU A 203 -1.83 -0.04 9.11
N GLN A 204 -1.08 1.04 9.30
CA GLN A 204 -1.58 2.41 9.45
C GLN A 204 -0.98 3.31 8.37
N THR A 205 -1.74 4.33 7.94
CA THR A 205 -1.22 5.35 7.02
C THR A 205 -0.32 6.31 7.79
N VAL A 206 0.89 6.56 7.27
CA VAL A 206 1.86 7.50 7.86
C VAL A 206 2.18 8.67 6.95
N TYR A 207 1.81 8.59 5.67
CA TYR A 207 1.94 9.68 4.70
C TYR A 207 0.93 9.53 3.55
N MET A 208 0.47 10.65 3.01
CA MET A 208 -0.35 10.74 1.80
C MET A 208 -0.16 12.13 1.19
N ASN A 209 0.10 12.20 -0.15
CA ASN A 209 0.12 13.44 -0.91
C ASN A 209 -1.18 13.67 -1.69
#